data_571382f87a17950dc6518c8ecd934f3e
#
_entry.id   571382f87a17950dc6518c8ecd934f3e
#
_cell.length_a   1.000
_cell.length_b   1.000
_cell.length_c   1.000
_cell.angle_alpha   90.00
_cell.angle_beta   90.00
_cell.angle_gamma   90.00
#
_symmetry.space_group_name_H-M   'P 1'
#
loop_
_entity.id
_entity.type
_entity.pdbx_description
1 polymer ?
#
loop_
_entity_poly.entity_id
_entity_poly.type
_entity_poly.pdbx_seq_one_letter_code
_entity_poly.pdbx_strand_id
1 'polypeptide(L)'
;LNPTEKPPLCSRCGECCRKGGPALHREDLPLLRTPGGPDLADLVTLRAGEPALDQVRGRLEPLETEIVKLRGRDGAWTCLFFQEEGAACAIYAARPLECRVLSCQDTRDLERVYARDRLTRRDILPPGHPLLELIAEHEQCCPVSGFARLLESDAPEDRQGRAAMLGWDREVRLLVAEKSGMDPAILDFLFGRPLEQLAPALTAARRRT
;
A
#
# COMPACT_ATOMS: atom_id res chain seq x y z
N LEU A 1 -28.42 -19.22 -17.22
CA LEU A 1 -27.92 -18.94 -15.88
C LEU A 1 -29.02 -18.19 -15.13
N ASN A 2 -29.44 -18.73 -14.00
CA ASN A 2 -30.58 -18.22 -13.22
C ASN A 2 -30.17 -16.92 -12.52
N PRO A 3 -30.87 -15.79 -12.68
CA PRO A 3 -30.46 -14.48 -12.15
C PRO A 3 -30.58 -14.34 -10.61
N THR A 4 -30.91 -15.38 -9.89
CA THR A 4 -31.17 -15.36 -8.44
C THR A 4 -30.15 -16.08 -7.58
N GLU A 5 -29.10 -16.67 -8.14
CA GLU A 5 -28.03 -17.25 -7.33
C GLU A 5 -27.09 -16.15 -6.84
N LYS A 6 -27.14 -15.88 -5.53
CA LYS A 6 -26.10 -15.08 -4.85
C LYS A 6 -24.73 -15.70 -5.17
N PRO A 7 -23.74 -14.89 -5.57
CA PRO A 7 -22.39 -15.42 -5.77
C PRO A 7 -21.94 -16.17 -4.51
N PRO A 8 -21.26 -17.30 -4.67
CA PRO A 8 -20.82 -18.09 -3.52
C PRO A 8 -19.99 -17.22 -2.59
N LEU A 9 -20.37 -17.26 -1.32
CA LEU A 9 -19.64 -16.61 -0.24
C LEU A 9 -18.18 -17.06 -0.26
N CYS A 10 -17.25 -16.18 0.15
CA CYS A 10 -15.84 -16.47 0.30
C CYS A 10 -15.62 -17.88 0.90
N SER A 11 -14.91 -18.74 0.18
CA SER A 11 -14.58 -20.10 0.62
C SER A 11 -13.54 -20.14 1.75
N ARG A 12 -13.00 -18.96 2.13
CA ARG A 12 -11.93 -18.82 3.14
C ARG A 12 -10.67 -19.63 2.82
N CYS A 13 -10.32 -19.77 1.55
CA CYS A 13 -9.11 -20.51 1.15
C CYS A 13 -7.80 -19.74 1.42
N GLY A 14 -7.88 -18.44 1.72
CA GLY A 14 -6.72 -17.57 2.01
C GLY A 14 -5.95 -17.09 0.79
N GLU A 15 -6.25 -17.52 -0.43
CA GLU A 15 -5.50 -17.16 -1.64
C GLU A 15 -5.39 -15.64 -1.86
N CYS A 16 -6.51 -14.91 -1.75
CA CYS A 16 -6.51 -13.46 -1.90
C CYS A 16 -5.72 -12.77 -0.79
N CYS A 17 -5.80 -13.30 0.45
CA CYS A 17 -5.07 -12.76 1.59
C CYS A 17 -3.55 -12.94 1.45
N ARG A 18 -3.10 -14.07 0.87
CA ARG A 18 -1.67 -14.32 0.60
C ARG A 18 -1.12 -13.46 -0.53
N LYS A 19 -1.98 -12.99 -1.44
CA LYS A 19 -1.59 -12.10 -2.56
C LYS A 19 -1.47 -10.63 -2.16
N GLY A 20 -1.93 -10.24 -0.98
CA GLY A 20 -1.81 -8.89 -0.45
C GLY A 20 -3.06 -8.40 0.27
N GLY A 21 -2.89 -7.41 1.13
CA GLY A 21 -4.00 -6.66 1.68
C GLY A 21 -4.71 -5.83 0.60
N PRO A 22 -6.01 -5.52 0.77
CA PRO A 22 -6.78 -4.72 -0.16
C PRO A 22 -6.32 -3.25 -0.14
N ALA A 23 -6.57 -2.54 -1.25
CA ALA A 23 -6.60 -1.09 -1.19
C ALA A 23 -7.83 -0.65 -0.38
N LEU A 24 -7.70 0.50 0.30
CA LEU A 24 -8.80 1.11 1.01
C LEU A 24 -9.51 2.14 0.12
N HIS A 25 -10.81 2.20 0.27
CA HIS A 25 -11.70 3.11 -0.45
C HIS A 25 -12.37 4.10 0.51
N ARG A 26 -12.96 5.17 0.00
CA ARG A 26 -13.68 6.15 0.85
C ARG A 26 -14.74 5.51 1.74
N GLU A 27 -15.36 4.43 1.26
CA GLU A 27 -16.32 3.64 2.03
C GLU A 27 -15.70 2.96 3.26
N ASP A 28 -14.37 2.77 3.26
CA ASP A 28 -13.64 2.11 4.34
C ASP A 28 -13.17 3.08 5.45
N LEU A 29 -13.31 4.41 5.27
CA LEU A 29 -12.92 5.40 6.29
C LEU A 29 -13.50 5.11 7.69
N PRO A 30 -14.78 4.68 7.83
CA PRO A 30 -15.32 4.35 9.14
C PRO A 30 -14.59 3.18 9.82
N LEU A 31 -14.01 2.25 9.05
CA LEU A 31 -13.30 1.10 9.61
C LEU A 31 -12.06 1.52 10.41
N LEU A 32 -11.38 2.59 9.98
CA LEU A 32 -10.20 3.14 10.67
C LEU A 32 -10.52 3.81 12.01
N ARG A 33 -11.81 3.92 12.35
CA ARG A 33 -12.31 4.49 13.62
C ARG A 33 -13.08 3.46 14.44
N THR A 34 -13.23 2.25 13.93
CA THR A 34 -14.00 1.18 14.59
C THR A 34 -13.08 0.43 15.56
N PRO A 35 -13.46 0.25 16.82
CA PRO A 35 -12.69 -0.57 17.74
C PRO A 35 -12.46 -1.98 17.19
N GLY A 36 -11.19 -2.42 17.14
CA GLY A 36 -10.79 -3.70 16.52
C GLY A 36 -10.74 -3.70 14.99
N GLY A 37 -10.96 -2.54 14.35
CA GLY A 37 -10.66 -2.32 12.94
C GLY A 37 -9.17 -2.00 12.73
N PRO A 38 -8.74 -1.80 11.48
CA PRO A 38 -7.38 -1.38 11.15
C PRO A 38 -7.07 0.01 11.70
N ASP A 39 -5.84 0.23 12.15
CA ASP A 39 -5.29 1.54 12.50
C ASP A 39 -4.16 1.96 11.52
N LEU A 40 -3.53 3.12 11.77
CA LEU A 40 -2.48 3.63 10.88
C LEU A 40 -1.24 2.72 10.82
N ALA A 41 -0.97 1.95 11.88
CA ALA A 41 0.14 1.00 11.92
C ALA A 41 -0.11 -0.25 11.05
N ASP A 42 -1.37 -0.50 10.70
CA ASP A 42 -1.78 -1.60 9.82
C ASP A 42 -1.76 -1.22 8.34
N LEU A 43 -1.43 0.03 8.02
CA LEU A 43 -1.49 0.58 6.67
C LEU A 43 -0.11 0.71 6.03
N VAL A 44 -0.10 0.65 4.71
CA VAL A 44 1.03 1.03 3.88
C VAL A 44 0.56 1.91 2.73
N THR A 45 1.31 2.96 2.44
CA THR A 45 1.10 3.79 1.25
C THR A 45 1.99 3.27 0.12
N LEU A 46 1.39 2.91 -1.00
CA LEU A 46 2.12 2.81 -2.26
C LEU A 46 2.09 4.20 -2.89
N ARG A 47 3.26 4.79 -3.10
CA ARG A 47 3.40 6.18 -3.53
C ARG A 47 3.23 6.31 -5.05
N ALA A 48 2.93 7.50 -5.53
CA ALA A 48 2.95 7.79 -6.95
C ALA A 48 4.31 7.44 -7.57
N GLY A 49 4.31 6.80 -8.75
CA GLY A 49 5.49 6.29 -9.42
C GLY A 49 5.95 4.90 -8.97
N GLU A 50 5.41 4.34 -7.89
CA GLU A 50 5.72 2.95 -7.53
C GLU A 50 5.12 1.97 -8.53
N PRO A 51 5.90 0.94 -8.96
CA PRO A 51 5.36 -0.12 -9.79
C PRO A 51 4.39 -0.98 -8.95
N ALA A 52 3.15 -1.03 -9.39
CA ALA A 52 2.10 -1.84 -8.79
C ALA A 52 1.47 -2.76 -9.84
N LEU A 53 1.12 -3.97 -9.43
CA LEU A 53 0.40 -4.89 -10.30
C LEU A 53 -1.06 -4.44 -10.38
N ASP A 54 -1.50 -3.97 -11.55
CA ASP A 54 -2.92 -3.86 -11.85
C ASP A 54 -3.48 -5.27 -12.03
N GLN A 55 -4.19 -5.74 -11.02
CA GLN A 55 -4.72 -7.12 -11.00
C GLN A 55 -5.84 -7.33 -12.04
N VAL A 56 -6.54 -6.27 -12.43
CA VAL A 56 -7.61 -6.33 -13.44
C VAL A 56 -7.01 -6.45 -14.83
N ARG A 57 -5.96 -5.66 -15.12
CA ARG A 57 -5.29 -5.66 -16.43
C ARG A 57 -4.15 -6.68 -16.52
N GLY A 58 -3.71 -7.24 -15.38
CA GLY A 58 -2.59 -8.19 -15.31
C GLY A 58 -1.24 -7.57 -15.65
N ARG A 59 -1.08 -6.24 -15.49
CA ARG A 59 0.13 -5.51 -15.88
C ARG A 59 0.75 -4.79 -14.69
N LEU A 60 2.09 -4.76 -14.66
CA LEU A 60 2.85 -3.98 -13.69
C LEU A 60 3.03 -2.58 -14.27
N GLU A 61 2.41 -1.58 -13.65
CA GLU A 61 2.43 -0.19 -14.12
C GLU A 61 2.80 0.74 -12.96
N PRO A 62 3.47 1.87 -13.22
CA PRO A 62 3.68 2.88 -12.19
C PRO A 62 2.34 3.50 -11.79
N LEU A 63 2.14 3.69 -10.50
CA LEU A 63 0.94 4.36 -9.99
C LEU A 63 0.93 5.84 -10.41
N GLU A 64 -0.18 6.30 -10.95
CA GLU A 64 -0.40 7.73 -11.24
C GLU A 64 -0.60 8.54 -9.97
N THR A 65 -1.31 7.96 -9.00
CA THR A 65 -1.57 8.55 -7.70
C THR A 65 -1.26 7.54 -6.60
N GLU A 66 -0.97 8.03 -5.40
CA GLU A 66 -0.79 7.15 -4.25
C GLU A 66 -2.06 6.38 -3.90
N ILE A 67 -1.90 5.21 -3.31
CA ILE A 67 -2.99 4.42 -2.73
C ILE A 67 -2.61 3.92 -1.34
N VAL A 68 -3.56 3.92 -0.43
CA VAL A 68 -3.39 3.34 0.90
C VAL A 68 -3.98 1.94 0.93
N LYS A 69 -3.23 0.99 1.48
CA LYS A 69 -3.60 -0.43 1.57
C LYS A 69 -3.41 -0.97 2.98
N LEU A 70 -4.08 -2.07 3.30
CA LEU A 70 -3.64 -2.90 4.41
C LEU A 70 -2.27 -3.48 4.09
N ARG A 71 -1.33 -3.35 5.03
CA ARG A 71 0.04 -3.83 4.83
C ARG A 71 0.16 -5.35 4.87
N GLY A 72 1.25 -5.83 4.36
CA GLY A 72 1.66 -7.22 4.49
C GLY A 72 2.35 -7.50 5.82
N ARG A 73 2.46 -8.78 6.16
CA ARG A 73 3.16 -9.25 7.35
C ARG A 73 4.65 -9.45 7.05
N ASP A 74 5.51 -9.02 7.97
CA ASP A 74 6.96 -9.31 7.95
C ASP A 74 7.66 -8.98 6.62
N GLY A 75 7.26 -7.87 5.99
CA GLY A 75 7.82 -7.45 4.70
C GLY A 75 7.33 -8.25 3.48
N ALA A 76 6.47 -9.26 3.69
CA ALA A 76 5.80 -10.00 2.63
C ALA A 76 4.48 -9.32 2.22
N TRP A 77 3.86 -9.83 1.17
CA TRP A 77 2.55 -9.31 0.72
C TRP A 77 1.36 -9.94 1.44
N THR A 78 1.53 -11.07 2.13
CA THR A 78 0.44 -11.70 2.88
C THR A 78 -0.21 -10.71 3.83
N CYS A 79 -1.52 -10.50 3.70
CA CYS A 79 -2.28 -9.54 4.50
C CYS A 79 -2.02 -9.71 5.99
N LEU A 80 -1.75 -8.62 6.71
CA LEU A 80 -1.48 -8.62 8.15
C LEU A 80 -2.55 -9.34 8.97
N PHE A 81 -3.82 -9.20 8.58
CA PHE A 81 -4.96 -9.81 9.28
C PHE A 81 -5.25 -11.25 8.88
N PHE A 82 -4.47 -11.84 7.98
CA PHE A 82 -4.63 -13.23 7.61
C PHE A 82 -4.02 -14.15 8.67
N GLN A 83 -4.78 -15.11 9.12
CA GLN A 83 -4.37 -16.15 10.04
C GLN A 83 -4.24 -17.46 9.25
N GLU A 84 -3.03 -18.01 9.17
CA GLU A 84 -2.76 -19.27 8.45
C GLU A 84 -3.53 -20.44 9.07
N GLU A 85 -3.55 -20.49 10.39
CA GLU A 85 -4.33 -21.48 11.12
C GLU A 85 -5.83 -21.22 10.88
N GLY A 86 -6.48 -22.18 10.27
CA GLY A 86 -7.89 -22.09 9.88
C GLY A 86 -8.20 -21.20 8.67
N ALA A 87 -7.17 -20.68 7.98
CA ALA A 87 -7.30 -19.76 6.83
C ALA A 87 -8.30 -18.61 7.11
N ALA A 88 -8.19 -17.98 8.28
CA ALA A 88 -9.15 -17.02 8.79
C ALA A 88 -8.68 -15.57 8.59
N CYS A 89 -9.63 -14.63 8.66
CA CYS A 89 -9.36 -13.20 8.69
C CYS A 89 -9.70 -12.65 10.07
N ALA A 90 -8.73 -12.06 10.78
CA ALA A 90 -8.93 -11.52 12.11
C ALA A 90 -9.98 -10.40 12.18
N ILE A 91 -10.14 -9.63 11.10
CA ILE A 91 -11.13 -8.56 10.97
C ILE A 91 -12.27 -8.94 10.01
N TYR A 92 -12.70 -10.21 9.98
CA TYR A 92 -13.67 -10.67 8.97
C TYR A 92 -14.97 -9.86 8.94
N ALA A 93 -15.47 -9.43 10.08
CA ALA A 93 -16.68 -8.59 10.20
C ALA A 93 -16.45 -7.15 9.71
N ALA A 94 -15.22 -6.64 9.85
CA ALA A 94 -14.80 -5.29 9.46
C ALA A 94 -13.93 -5.29 8.19
N ARG A 95 -14.18 -6.22 7.27
CA ARG A 95 -13.40 -6.30 6.02
C ARG A 95 -13.56 -5.05 5.16
N PRO A 96 -12.48 -4.54 4.57
CA PRO A 96 -12.55 -3.47 3.56
C PRO A 96 -13.41 -3.85 2.34
N LEU A 97 -13.81 -2.84 1.59
CA LEU A 97 -14.70 -2.96 0.42
C LEU A 97 -14.22 -4.04 -0.56
N GLU A 98 -12.97 -3.99 -0.99
CA GLU A 98 -12.43 -4.97 -1.95
C GLU A 98 -12.60 -6.41 -1.44
N CYS A 99 -12.38 -6.65 -0.14
CA CYS A 99 -12.55 -7.97 0.47
C CYS A 99 -14.02 -8.40 0.57
N ARG A 100 -14.96 -7.44 0.70
CA ARG A 100 -16.40 -7.73 0.79
C ARG A 100 -16.98 -8.11 -0.56
N VAL A 101 -16.55 -7.42 -1.63
CA VAL A 101 -17.06 -7.63 -2.99
C VAL A 101 -16.32 -8.71 -3.77
N LEU A 102 -15.12 -9.11 -3.31
CA LEU A 102 -14.34 -10.15 -4.01
C LEU A 102 -15.04 -11.50 -3.95
N SER A 103 -15.40 -12.01 -5.12
CA SER A 103 -15.75 -13.42 -5.35
C SER A 103 -14.68 -14.05 -6.22
N CYS A 104 -14.08 -15.15 -5.77
CA CYS A 104 -13.05 -15.86 -6.53
C CYS A 104 -13.58 -16.51 -7.83
N GLN A 105 -14.89 -16.68 -7.94
CA GLN A 105 -15.55 -17.25 -9.12
C GLN A 105 -16.09 -16.18 -10.07
N ASP A 106 -16.28 -14.94 -9.59
CA ASP A 106 -16.77 -13.82 -10.38
C ASP A 106 -16.20 -12.51 -9.85
N THR A 107 -15.23 -11.96 -10.56
CA THR A 107 -14.50 -10.76 -10.16
C THR A 107 -15.16 -9.46 -10.59
N ARG A 108 -16.30 -9.51 -11.31
CA ARG A 108 -16.95 -8.32 -11.89
C ARG A 108 -17.29 -7.23 -10.87
N ASP A 109 -17.71 -7.61 -9.66
CA ASP A 109 -18.01 -6.62 -8.62
C ASP A 109 -16.76 -5.96 -8.07
N LEU A 110 -15.66 -6.70 -7.92
CA LEU A 110 -14.36 -6.13 -7.58
C LEU A 110 -13.87 -5.19 -8.70
N GLU A 111 -13.95 -5.60 -9.95
CA GLU A 111 -13.51 -4.78 -11.09
C GLU A 111 -14.24 -3.44 -11.19
N ARG A 112 -15.55 -3.40 -10.83
CA ARG A 112 -16.33 -2.16 -10.79
C ARG A 112 -15.83 -1.15 -9.77
N VAL A 113 -15.28 -1.58 -8.66
CA VAL A 113 -14.81 -0.71 -7.57
C VAL A 113 -13.30 -0.50 -7.61
N TYR A 114 -12.55 -1.40 -8.18
CA TYR A 114 -11.10 -1.55 -8.07
C TYR A 114 -10.29 -0.25 -8.21
N ALA A 115 -10.62 0.64 -9.14
CA ALA A 115 -9.89 1.88 -9.36
C ALA A 115 -10.67 3.14 -8.91
N ARG A 116 -11.80 2.98 -8.20
CA ARG A 116 -12.67 4.09 -7.84
C ARG A 116 -12.49 4.47 -6.38
N ASP A 117 -12.45 5.77 -6.11
CA ASP A 117 -12.49 6.33 -4.75
C ASP A 117 -11.49 5.71 -3.77
N ARG A 118 -10.30 5.29 -4.25
CA ARG A 118 -9.22 4.79 -3.40
C ARG A 118 -8.74 5.89 -2.49
N LEU A 119 -8.45 5.52 -1.23
CA LEU A 119 -7.95 6.45 -0.24
C LEU A 119 -6.49 6.82 -0.51
N THR A 120 -6.22 8.09 -0.28
CA THR A 120 -4.89 8.66 -0.12
C THR A 120 -4.64 9.01 1.35
N ARG A 121 -3.40 9.34 1.71
CA ARG A 121 -3.08 9.83 3.07
C ARG A 121 -3.90 11.08 3.44
N ARG A 122 -4.19 11.96 2.46
CA ARG A 122 -4.98 13.17 2.64
C ARG A 122 -6.47 12.93 2.89
N ASP A 123 -6.99 11.78 2.51
CA ASP A 123 -8.37 11.40 2.83
C ASP A 123 -8.49 10.88 4.28
N ILE A 124 -7.40 10.33 4.83
CA ILE A 124 -7.34 9.74 6.17
C ILE A 124 -6.96 10.80 7.22
N LEU A 125 -5.97 11.64 6.92
CA LEU A 125 -5.53 12.72 7.80
C LEU A 125 -6.35 13.98 7.52
N PRO A 126 -6.88 14.65 8.56
CA PRO A 126 -7.67 15.86 8.37
C PRO A 126 -6.82 17.00 7.79
N PRO A 127 -7.42 17.93 7.04
CA PRO A 127 -6.73 19.11 6.54
C PRO A 127 -6.01 19.87 7.67
N GLY A 128 -4.76 20.27 7.42
CA GLY A 128 -3.92 20.98 8.41
C GLY A 128 -3.29 20.06 9.47
N HIS A 129 -3.44 18.77 9.38
CA HIS A 129 -2.75 17.85 10.28
C HIS A 129 -1.23 17.93 10.09
N PRO A 130 -0.41 18.09 11.16
CA PRO A 130 1.04 18.30 11.04
C PRO A 130 1.78 17.20 10.26
N LEU A 131 1.30 15.97 10.30
CA LEU A 131 1.87 14.87 9.53
C LEU A 131 1.76 15.07 8.01
N LEU A 132 0.83 15.90 7.52
CA LEU A 132 0.73 16.20 6.07
C LEU A 132 1.91 17.05 5.58
N GLU A 133 2.43 17.94 6.42
CA GLU A 133 3.64 18.73 6.10
C GLU A 133 4.86 17.81 6.04
N LEU A 134 5.00 16.93 7.03
CA LEU A 134 6.08 15.94 7.08
C LEU A 134 6.04 14.99 5.87
N ILE A 135 4.85 14.53 5.48
CA ILE A 135 4.65 13.73 4.27
C ILE A 135 5.09 14.50 3.03
N ALA A 136 4.69 15.79 2.91
CA ALA A 136 5.01 16.61 1.76
C ALA A 136 6.52 16.85 1.64
N GLU A 137 7.21 17.10 2.75
CA GLU A 137 8.66 17.24 2.79
C GLU A 137 9.36 15.96 2.37
N HIS A 138 8.91 14.80 2.89
CA HIS A 138 9.46 13.51 2.48
C HIS A 138 9.27 13.25 0.98
N GLU A 139 8.08 13.52 0.42
CA GLU A 139 7.84 13.34 -1.02
C GLU A 139 8.69 14.29 -1.88
N GLN A 140 9.01 15.48 -1.38
CA GLN A 140 9.89 16.42 -2.07
C GLN A 140 11.34 15.97 -2.06
N CYS A 141 11.84 15.46 -0.94
CA CYS A 141 13.23 15.01 -0.79
C CYS A 141 13.46 13.61 -1.37
N CYS A 142 12.45 12.75 -1.36
CA CYS A 142 12.53 11.35 -1.78
C CYS A 142 11.45 10.98 -2.84
N PRO A 143 11.28 11.73 -3.94
CA PRO A 143 10.30 11.37 -4.95
C PRO A 143 10.64 10.04 -5.61
N VAL A 144 9.67 9.11 -5.70
CA VAL A 144 9.87 7.79 -6.29
C VAL A 144 10.36 7.88 -7.75
N SER A 145 9.78 8.79 -8.53
CA SER A 145 10.20 9.02 -9.93
C SER A 145 11.63 9.55 -10.03
N GLY A 146 12.04 10.41 -9.11
CA GLY A 146 13.42 10.89 -9.03
C GLY A 146 14.40 9.78 -8.70
N PHE A 147 14.05 8.94 -7.72
CA PHE A 147 14.85 7.78 -7.34
C PHE A 147 14.94 6.74 -8.48
N ALA A 148 13.82 6.47 -9.16
CA ALA A 148 13.80 5.58 -10.32
C ALA A 148 14.74 6.04 -11.42
N ARG A 149 14.79 7.35 -11.72
CA ARG A 149 15.72 7.94 -12.70
C ARG A 149 17.17 7.75 -12.28
N LEU A 150 17.49 7.95 -10.99
CA LEU A 150 18.85 7.72 -10.48
C LEU A 150 19.30 6.25 -10.56
N LEU A 151 18.35 5.30 -10.67
CA LEU A 151 18.64 3.88 -10.90
C LEU A 151 18.94 3.56 -12.38
N GLU A 152 18.80 4.54 -13.28
CA GLU A 152 19.00 4.32 -14.72
C GLU A 152 20.46 4.27 -15.13
N SER A 153 21.34 4.86 -14.37
CA SER A 153 22.73 5.03 -14.71
C SER A 153 23.64 4.71 -13.52
N ASP A 154 24.83 4.28 -13.80
CA ASP A 154 25.91 4.10 -12.82
C ASP A 154 26.96 5.22 -12.89
N ALA A 155 26.63 6.36 -13.49
CA ALA A 155 27.45 7.54 -13.43
C ALA A 155 27.74 7.95 -11.96
N PRO A 156 28.92 8.51 -11.66
CA PRO A 156 29.30 8.88 -10.29
C PRO A 156 28.28 9.79 -9.60
N GLU A 157 27.72 10.76 -10.34
CA GLU A 157 26.70 11.69 -9.85
C GLU A 157 25.39 10.98 -9.49
N ASP A 158 24.94 10.02 -10.30
CA ASP A 158 23.73 9.25 -10.04
C ASP A 158 23.91 8.32 -8.83
N ARG A 159 25.08 7.68 -8.70
CA ARG A 159 25.40 6.89 -7.51
C ARG A 159 25.41 7.74 -6.25
N GLN A 160 25.99 8.94 -6.30
CA GLN A 160 26.01 9.87 -5.18
C GLN A 160 24.58 10.34 -4.84
N GLY A 161 23.77 10.67 -5.84
CA GLY A 161 22.38 11.06 -5.66
C GLY A 161 21.55 9.94 -5.01
N ARG A 162 21.71 8.69 -5.47
CA ARG A 162 21.06 7.52 -4.84
C ARG A 162 21.46 7.36 -3.38
N ALA A 163 22.76 7.44 -3.08
CA ALA A 163 23.26 7.29 -1.72
C ALA A 163 22.71 8.39 -0.80
N ALA A 164 22.69 9.63 -1.27
CA ALA A 164 22.12 10.77 -0.53
C ALA A 164 20.62 10.57 -0.24
N MET A 165 19.83 10.17 -1.26
CA MET A 165 18.39 9.98 -1.10
C MET A 165 18.07 8.80 -0.17
N LEU A 166 18.80 7.68 -0.28
CA LEU A 166 18.67 6.53 0.63
C LEU A 166 19.08 6.89 2.07
N GLY A 167 20.13 7.66 2.22
CA GLY A 167 20.57 8.15 3.53
C GLY A 167 19.49 9.01 4.18
N TRP A 168 18.96 9.98 3.44
CA TRP A 168 17.93 10.88 3.93
C TRP A 168 16.62 10.13 4.29
N ASP A 169 16.15 9.21 3.44
CA ASP A 169 14.94 8.40 3.74
C ASP A 169 15.12 7.60 5.04
N ARG A 170 16.30 7.01 5.25
CA ARG A 170 16.61 6.26 6.46
C ARG A 170 16.66 7.17 7.69
N GLU A 171 17.38 8.28 7.60
CA GLU A 171 17.58 9.20 8.71
C GLU A 171 16.26 9.83 9.17
N VAL A 172 15.40 10.28 8.24
CA VAL A 172 14.11 10.87 8.62
C VAL A 172 13.20 9.84 9.29
N ARG A 173 13.19 8.59 8.81
CA ARG A 173 12.41 7.52 9.45
C ARG A 173 12.88 7.25 10.87
N LEU A 174 14.20 7.16 11.10
CA LEU A 174 14.76 6.98 12.43
C LEU A 174 14.44 8.17 13.33
N LEU A 175 14.63 9.39 12.84
CA LEU A 175 14.36 10.61 13.60
C LEU A 175 12.89 10.72 14.02
N VAL A 176 11.97 10.44 13.09
CA VAL A 176 10.53 10.49 13.37
C VAL A 176 10.16 9.41 14.38
N ALA A 177 10.63 8.17 14.24
CA ALA A 177 10.40 7.11 15.22
C ALA A 177 10.90 7.48 16.61
N GLU A 178 12.13 8.02 16.69
CA GLU A 178 12.75 8.41 17.98
C GLU A 178 12.02 9.59 18.65
N LYS A 179 11.70 10.64 17.87
CA LYS A 179 11.20 11.90 18.45
C LYS A 179 9.70 11.92 18.69
N SER A 180 8.93 11.16 17.91
CA SER A 180 7.46 11.19 18.02
C SER A 180 6.92 10.22 19.06
N GLY A 181 7.66 9.16 19.40
CA GLY A 181 7.14 8.05 20.21
C GLY A 181 6.02 7.25 19.52
N MET A 182 5.78 7.47 18.23
CA MET A 182 4.81 6.70 17.45
C MET A 182 5.31 5.27 17.22
N ASP A 183 4.36 4.35 17.02
CA ASP A 183 4.70 3.00 16.54
C ASP A 183 5.46 3.11 15.21
N PRO A 184 6.67 2.54 15.09
CA PRO A 184 7.43 2.57 13.83
C PRO A 184 6.68 2.00 12.63
N ALA A 185 5.69 1.13 12.84
CA ALA A 185 4.86 0.60 11.76
C ALA A 185 4.04 1.69 11.03
N ILE A 186 3.75 2.84 11.71
CA ILE A 186 3.07 3.99 11.10
C ILE A 186 3.90 4.64 9.99
N LEU A 187 5.22 4.47 10.00
CA LEU A 187 6.11 5.05 8.99
C LEU A 187 5.83 4.53 7.58
N ASP A 188 5.32 3.31 7.45
CA ASP A 188 4.91 2.77 6.15
C ASP A 188 3.64 3.44 5.61
N PHE A 189 2.75 3.89 6.50
CA PHE A 189 1.64 4.75 6.12
C PHE A 189 2.13 6.16 5.75
N LEU A 190 3.01 6.77 6.56
CA LEU A 190 3.46 8.16 6.35
C LEU A 190 4.34 8.31 5.12
N PHE A 191 5.34 7.47 4.97
CA PHE A 191 6.41 7.62 3.97
C PHE A 191 6.39 6.55 2.88
N GLY A 192 5.41 5.64 2.91
CA GLY A 192 5.40 4.47 2.04
C GLY A 192 6.52 3.49 2.40
N ARG A 193 6.78 2.55 1.53
CA ARG A 193 7.87 1.58 1.69
C ARG A 193 9.24 2.29 1.63
N PRO A 194 10.24 1.89 2.43
CA PRO A 194 11.59 2.42 2.33
C PRO A 194 12.13 2.35 0.89
N LEU A 195 12.83 3.39 0.44
CA LEU A 195 13.39 3.44 -0.92
C LEU A 195 14.31 2.25 -1.21
N GLU A 196 15.03 1.76 -0.20
CA GLU A 196 15.87 0.57 -0.31
C GLU A 196 15.07 -0.67 -0.72
N GLN A 197 13.86 -0.83 -0.18
CA GLN A 197 12.95 -1.93 -0.54
C GLN A 197 12.32 -1.74 -1.93
N LEU A 198 12.18 -0.49 -2.40
CA LEU A 198 11.64 -0.18 -3.72
C LEU A 198 12.65 -0.40 -4.85
N ALA A 199 13.94 -0.23 -4.60
CA ALA A 199 14.98 -0.28 -5.63
C ALA A 199 14.93 -1.54 -6.52
N PRO A 200 14.78 -2.77 -5.98
CA PRO A 200 14.66 -3.97 -6.81
C PRO A 200 13.43 -3.96 -7.71
N ALA A 201 12.28 -3.52 -7.20
CA ALA A 201 11.03 -3.48 -7.94
C ALA A 201 11.07 -2.45 -9.08
N LEU A 202 11.62 -1.26 -8.82
CA LEU A 202 11.83 -0.21 -9.82
C LEU A 202 12.77 -0.68 -10.93
N THR A 203 13.87 -1.34 -10.57
CA THR A 203 14.82 -1.90 -11.52
C THR A 203 14.20 -3.02 -12.37
N ALA A 204 13.39 -3.90 -11.76
CA ALA A 204 12.73 -4.98 -12.46
C ALA A 204 11.61 -4.51 -13.41
N ALA A 205 10.82 -3.51 -12.99
CA ALA A 205 9.76 -2.93 -13.83
C ALA A 205 10.33 -2.34 -15.13
N ARG A 206 11.46 -1.66 -15.04
CA ARG A 206 12.15 -1.06 -16.17
C ARG A 206 12.63 -2.06 -17.22
N ARG A 207 13.07 -3.26 -16.81
CA ARG A 207 13.56 -4.30 -17.75
C ARG A 207 12.44 -4.91 -18.60
N ARG A 208 11.19 -4.61 -18.28
CA ARG A 208 9.99 -5.15 -18.95
C ARG A 208 9.33 -4.16 -19.91
N THR A 209 9.74 -2.89 -19.89
CA THR A 209 9.36 -1.84 -20.84
C THR A 209 10.40 -1.73 -21.96
#